data_8225b491784ec50f910266dd8940c80d
#
_entry.id   8225b491784ec50f910266dd8940c80d
#
_cell.length_a   1.000
_cell.length_b   1.000
_cell.length_c   1.000
_cell.angle_alpha   90.00
_cell.angle_beta   90.00
_cell.angle_gamma   90.00
#
_symmetry.space_group_name_H-M   'P 1'
#
loop_
_entity.id
_entity.type
_entity.pdbx_description
1 polymer ?
#
loop_
_entity_poly.entity_id
_entity_poly.type
_entity_poly.pdbx_seq_one_letter_code
_entity_poly.pdbx_strand_id
1 'polypeptide(L)'
;MTQISPASELSKLKTIKTKLLYPLPLRFYGGQLLTLVLLAAVFSWLSRDEGLDRLMTGYWFDAASQHFPLKDNALLDLINHRLAKYLIIALAACTLLYGAYRRNARLVTAALLMGLGALVVGALKAVSHHSCPWDLLEYGGDAVSYPLFGAVPADSGPGRCFPGGHSSSGFMVMGLFFAFWRERPRLAWSMVAVGVVLGLVMGYGQVMRGAHFFSHNLWAGWWVWFSQVVAYGLISTWFAKK
;
A
#
# COMPACT_ATOMS: atom_id res chain seq x y z
N MET A 1 48.30 -10.45 25.42
CA MET A 1 46.90 -11.01 25.48
C MET A 1 45.99 -9.91 25.98
N THR A 2 45.24 -9.27 25.09
CA THR A 2 44.30 -8.20 25.43
C THR A 2 43.02 -8.85 25.96
N GLN A 3 42.74 -8.76 27.26
CA GLN A 3 41.47 -9.20 27.84
C GLN A 3 40.36 -8.31 27.33
N ILE A 4 39.45 -8.91 26.52
CA ILE A 4 38.23 -8.26 26.08
C ILE A 4 37.31 -8.19 27.30
N SER A 5 36.88 -6.97 27.67
CA SER A 5 35.97 -6.76 28.82
C SER A 5 34.66 -7.47 28.59
N PRO A 6 34.09 -8.18 29.60
CA PRO A 6 32.75 -8.83 29.50
C PRO A 6 31.66 -7.86 29.10
N ALA A 7 31.76 -6.58 29.44
CA ALA A 7 30.83 -5.54 29.05
C ALA A 7 30.82 -5.27 27.53
N SER A 8 31.99 -5.41 26.85
CA SER A 8 32.09 -5.23 25.39
C SER A 8 31.45 -6.40 24.64
N GLU A 9 31.61 -7.61 25.13
CA GLU A 9 30.98 -8.82 24.60
C GLU A 9 29.45 -8.76 24.77
N LEU A 10 28.97 -8.40 25.96
CA LEU A 10 27.53 -8.22 26.21
C LEU A 10 26.91 -7.14 25.30
N SER A 11 27.64 -6.03 25.08
CA SER A 11 27.22 -4.96 24.16
C SER A 11 27.14 -5.45 22.72
N LYS A 12 28.13 -6.22 22.26
CA LYS A 12 28.12 -6.83 20.90
C LYS A 12 26.98 -7.83 20.74
N LEU A 13 26.76 -8.72 21.70
CA LEU A 13 25.65 -9.68 21.69
C LEU A 13 24.28 -8.98 21.68
N LYS A 14 24.13 -7.92 22.47
CA LYS A 14 22.91 -7.09 22.49
C LYS A 14 22.69 -6.41 21.15
N THR A 15 23.73 -5.87 20.50
CA THR A 15 23.69 -5.24 19.20
C THR A 15 23.36 -6.24 18.08
N ILE A 16 23.88 -7.47 18.15
CA ILE A 16 23.55 -8.53 17.17
C ILE A 16 22.09 -8.94 17.32
N LYS A 17 21.59 -9.18 18.53
CA LYS A 17 20.19 -9.54 18.79
C LYS A 17 19.20 -8.48 18.25
N THR A 18 19.53 -7.20 18.31
CA THR A 18 18.65 -6.13 17.82
C THR A 18 18.55 -6.05 16.31
N LYS A 19 19.44 -6.70 15.56
CA LYS A 19 19.48 -6.68 14.08
C LYS A 19 18.82 -7.89 13.42
N LEU A 20 18.46 -8.93 14.18
CA LEU A 20 17.87 -10.16 13.65
C LEU A 20 16.37 -10.00 13.39
N LEU A 21 15.86 -10.80 12.46
CA LEU A 21 14.42 -10.97 12.26
C LEU A 21 13.84 -11.89 13.33
N TYR A 22 12.68 -11.50 13.84
CA TYR A 22 11.95 -12.30 14.83
C TYR A 22 10.51 -12.50 14.37
N PRO A 23 10.01 -13.75 14.41
CA PRO A 23 8.61 -14.01 14.13
C PRO A 23 7.69 -13.21 15.06
N LEU A 24 6.59 -12.71 14.53
CA LEU A 24 5.50 -12.17 15.32
C LEU A 24 4.72 -13.32 15.98
N PRO A 25 4.05 -13.10 17.12
CA PRO A 25 3.26 -14.14 17.75
C PRO A 25 2.07 -14.54 16.86
N LEU A 26 1.65 -15.81 16.93
CA LEU A 26 0.52 -16.33 16.13
C LEU A 26 -0.77 -15.51 16.31
N ARG A 27 -1.01 -15.00 17.53
CA ARG A 27 -2.15 -14.10 17.81
C ARG A 27 -2.14 -12.84 16.94
N PHE A 28 -0.95 -12.33 16.55
CA PHE A 28 -0.87 -11.19 15.62
C PHE A 28 -1.39 -11.60 14.24
N TYR A 29 -0.89 -12.71 13.68
CA TYR A 29 -1.33 -13.17 12.37
C TYR A 29 -2.83 -13.52 12.36
N GLY A 30 -3.34 -14.18 13.40
CA GLY A 30 -4.77 -14.46 13.53
C GLY A 30 -5.61 -13.17 13.58
N GLY A 31 -5.18 -12.17 14.37
CA GLY A 31 -5.84 -10.89 14.44
C GLY A 31 -5.80 -10.13 13.10
N GLN A 32 -4.64 -10.11 12.41
CA GLN A 32 -4.53 -9.47 11.10
C GLN A 32 -5.39 -10.18 10.04
N LEU A 33 -5.40 -11.52 10.02
CA LEU A 33 -6.23 -12.28 9.09
C LEU A 33 -7.71 -11.98 9.31
N LEU A 34 -8.17 -11.99 10.55
CA LEU A 34 -9.56 -11.63 10.88
C LEU A 34 -9.89 -10.20 10.42
N THR A 35 -9.01 -9.22 10.73
CA THR A 35 -9.20 -7.83 10.31
C THR A 35 -9.26 -7.72 8.78
N LEU A 36 -8.36 -8.39 8.06
CA LEU A 36 -8.33 -8.38 6.60
C LEU A 36 -9.59 -9.03 5.99
N VAL A 37 -10.08 -10.13 6.57
CA VAL A 37 -11.33 -10.77 6.12
C VAL A 37 -12.53 -9.85 6.35
N LEU A 38 -12.62 -9.21 7.51
CA LEU A 38 -13.69 -8.25 7.80
C LEU A 38 -13.62 -7.02 6.86
N LEU A 39 -12.43 -6.47 6.63
CA LEU A 39 -12.25 -5.37 5.68
C LEU A 39 -12.60 -5.79 4.25
N ALA A 40 -12.20 -7.00 3.82
CA ALA A 40 -12.57 -7.51 2.50
C ALA A 40 -14.08 -7.65 2.35
N ALA A 41 -14.79 -8.14 3.39
CA ALA A 41 -16.25 -8.22 3.38
C ALA A 41 -16.89 -6.82 3.28
N VAL A 42 -16.40 -5.85 4.06
CA VAL A 42 -16.89 -4.46 4.02
C VAL A 42 -16.61 -3.83 2.65
N PHE A 43 -15.39 -3.97 2.12
CA PHE A 43 -15.02 -3.39 0.83
C PHE A 43 -15.81 -4.04 -0.33
N SER A 44 -16.01 -5.37 -0.29
CA SER A 44 -16.86 -6.07 -1.26
C SER A 44 -18.30 -5.58 -1.21
N TRP A 45 -18.83 -5.36 0.00
CA TRP A 45 -20.18 -4.83 0.17
C TRP A 45 -20.30 -3.38 -0.35
N LEU A 46 -19.32 -2.52 -0.09
CA LEU A 46 -19.27 -1.14 -0.59
C LEU A 46 -19.12 -1.06 -2.12
N SER A 47 -18.44 -2.03 -2.72
CA SER A 47 -18.17 -2.07 -4.18
C SER A 47 -19.21 -2.86 -4.99
N ARG A 48 -20.28 -3.37 -4.34
CA ARG A 48 -21.23 -4.29 -5.01
C ARG A 48 -22.09 -3.62 -6.08
N ASP A 49 -22.36 -2.33 -5.92
CA ASP A 49 -23.25 -1.54 -6.77
C ASP A 49 -22.65 -0.22 -7.23
N GLU A 50 -21.35 -0.02 -6.93
CA GLU A 50 -20.58 1.20 -7.24
C GLU A 50 -21.16 2.50 -6.64
N GLY A 51 -22.18 2.42 -5.77
CA GLY A 51 -22.90 3.59 -5.25
C GLY A 51 -21.98 4.59 -4.53
N LEU A 52 -21.09 4.09 -3.65
CA LEU A 52 -20.11 4.93 -2.98
C LEU A 52 -19.10 5.56 -3.96
N ASP A 53 -18.64 4.78 -4.92
CA ASP A 53 -17.66 5.21 -5.92
C ASP A 53 -18.25 6.30 -6.81
N ARG A 54 -19.49 6.12 -7.28
CA ARG A 54 -20.23 7.13 -8.07
C ARG A 54 -20.49 8.40 -7.28
N LEU A 55 -20.88 8.29 -6.01
CA LEU A 55 -21.11 9.44 -5.14
C LEU A 55 -19.82 10.28 -4.98
N MET A 56 -18.71 9.63 -4.65
CA MET A 56 -17.44 10.33 -4.39
C MET A 56 -16.80 10.87 -5.67
N THR A 57 -16.90 10.14 -6.77
CA THR A 57 -16.32 10.54 -8.07
C THR A 57 -17.18 11.61 -8.74
N GLY A 58 -18.51 11.46 -8.70
CA GLY A 58 -19.46 12.41 -9.28
C GLY A 58 -19.38 13.81 -8.69
N TYR A 59 -18.96 13.94 -7.41
CA TYR A 59 -18.72 15.25 -6.80
C TYR A 59 -17.65 16.09 -7.54
N TRP A 60 -16.71 15.44 -8.20
CA TRP A 60 -15.59 16.08 -8.91
C TRP A 60 -15.80 16.16 -10.43
N PHE A 61 -16.88 15.58 -10.93
CA PHE A 61 -17.23 15.59 -12.36
C PHE A 61 -18.13 16.76 -12.70
N ASP A 62 -17.78 17.49 -13.74
CA ASP A 62 -18.62 18.56 -14.29
C ASP A 62 -19.49 18.00 -15.42
N ALA A 63 -20.77 17.82 -15.14
CA ALA A 63 -21.73 17.30 -16.11
C ALA A 63 -22.00 18.24 -17.29
N ALA A 64 -21.79 19.55 -17.12
CA ALA A 64 -22.02 20.52 -18.21
C ALA A 64 -20.92 20.44 -19.28
N SER A 65 -19.67 20.28 -18.85
CA SER A 65 -18.53 20.16 -19.75
C SER A 65 -18.10 18.71 -20.03
N GLN A 66 -18.77 17.72 -19.39
CA GLN A 66 -18.50 16.29 -19.56
C GLN A 66 -17.03 15.92 -19.29
N HIS A 67 -16.41 16.52 -18.28
CA HIS A 67 -15.03 16.21 -17.90
C HIS A 67 -14.76 16.44 -16.40
N PHE A 68 -13.58 15.99 -15.94
CA PHE A 68 -13.07 16.26 -14.61
C PHE A 68 -12.20 17.54 -14.63
N PRO A 69 -12.62 18.66 -14.01
CA PRO A 69 -11.86 19.92 -14.05
C PRO A 69 -10.44 19.81 -13.45
N LEU A 70 -10.23 18.83 -12.55
CA LEU A 70 -8.94 18.59 -11.92
C LEU A 70 -8.08 17.53 -12.62
N LYS A 71 -8.52 16.96 -13.74
CA LYS A 71 -7.79 15.89 -14.47
C LYS A 71 -6.36 16.30 -14.78
N ASP A 72 -6.18 17.50 -15.32
CA ASP A 72 -4.90 18.03 -15.76
C ASP A 72 -4.36 19.15 -14.85
N ASN A 73 -4.83 19.22 -13.59
CA ASN A 73 -4.36 20.21 -12.63
C ASN A 73 -2.88 19.98 -12.29
N ALA A 74 -2.01 20.91 -12.72
CA ALA A 74 -0.55 20.78 -12.59
C ALA A 74 -0.07 20.71 -11.14
N LEU A 75 -0.72 21.42 -10.19
CA LEU A 75 -0.33 21.41 -8.79
C LEU A 75 -0.68 20.08 -8.14
N LEU A 76 -1.88 19.56 -8.42
CA LEU A 76 -2.32 18.26 -7.92
C LEU A 76 -1.45 17.12 -8.49
N ASP A 77 -1.10 17.19 -9.79
CA ASP A 77 -0.18 16.24 -10.40
C ASP A 77 1.22 16.33 -9.77
N LEU A 78 1.77 17.53 -9.60
CA LEU A 78 3.10 17.71 -9.02
C LEU A 78 3.16 17.19 -7.58
N ILE A 79 2.24 17.61 -6.71
CA ILE A 79 2.31 17.32 -5.27
C ILE A 79 1.86 15.90 -4.98
N ASN A 80 0.63 15.54 -5.41
CA ASN A 80 0.01 14.27 -5.05
C ASN A 80 0.56 13.10 -5.88
N HIS A 81 0.73 13.30 -7.20
CA HIS A 81 1.09 12.23 -8.11
C HIS A 81 2.60 12.00 -8.19
N ARG A 82 3.42 13.05 -8.34
CA ARG A 82 4.86 12.91 -8.54
C ARG A 82 5.65 13.01 -7.25
N LEU A 83 5.59 14.16 -6.56
CA LEU A 83 6.44 14.44 -5.41
C LEU A 83 6.21 13.45 -4.27
N ALA A 84 4.96 13.23 -3.86
CA ALA A 84 4.63 12.29 -2.80
C ALA A 84 5.15 10.88 -3.12
N LYS A 85 4.92 10.39 -4.34
CA LYS A 85 5.41 9.09 -4.79
C LYS A 85 6.93 8.99 -4.73
N TYR A 86 7.66 9.97 -5.27
CA TYR A 86 9.13 9.93 -5.28
C TYR A 86 9.73 10.06 -3.89
N LEU A 87 9.13 10.83 -2.98
CA LEU A 87 9.57 10.90 -1.59
C LEU A 87 9.44 9.54 -0.87
N ILE A 88 8.36 8.81 -1.12
CA ILE A 88 8.17 7.48 -0.52
C ILE A 88 9.11 6.45 -1.14
N ILE A 89 9.36 6.51 -2.45
CA ILE A 89 10.36 5.65 -3.11
C ILE A 89 11.76 5.95 -2.54
N ALA A 90 12.11 7.21 -2.38
CA ALA A 90 13.38 7.61 -1.77
C ALA A 90 13.49 7.12 -0.32
N LEU A 91 12.40 7.21 0.48
CA LEU A 91 12.35 6.65 1.83
C LEU A 91 12.62 5.14 1.83
N ALA A 92 12.00 4.38 0.93
CA ALA A 92 12.22 2.94 0.81
C ALA A 92 13.67 2.62 0.41
N ALA A 93 14.21 3.33 -0.58
CA ALA A 93 15.59 3.17 -1.04
C ALA A 93 16.61 3.55 0.07
N CYS A 94 16.43 4.68 0.74
CA CYS A 94 17.27 5.08 1.87
C CYS A 94 17.20 4.07 3.03
N THR A 95 16.00 3.54 3.33
CA THR A 95 15.84 2.49 4.35
C THR A 95 16.57 1.22 3.97
N LEU A 96 16.51 0.81 2.70
CA LEU A 96 17.22 -0.36 2.17
C LEU A 96 18.74 -0.17 2.25
N LEU A 97 19.25 0.92 1.70
CA LEU A 97 20.69 1.23 1.65
C LEU A 97 21.28 1.39 3.06
N TYR A 98 20.60 2.12 3.93
CA TYR A 98 21.03 2.28 5.32
C TYR A 98 20.97 0.95 6.08
N GLY A 99 19.90 0.16 5.87
CA GLY A 99 19.78 -1.17 6.46
C GLY A 99 20.88 -2.11 6.01
N ALA A 100 21.24 -2.11 4.72
CA ALA A 100 22.36 -2.88 4.15
C ALA A 100 23.71 -2.42 4.72
N TYR A 101 23.98 -1.12 4.72
CA TYR A 101 25.20 -0.55 5.30
C TYR A 101 25.36 -0.92 6.78
N ARG A 102 24.29 -0.83 7.57
CA ARG A 102 24.30 -1.17 9.00
C ARG A 102 24.17 -2.67 9.27
N ARG A 103 24.08 -3.49 8.22
CA ARG A 103 23.81 -4.94 8.30
C ARG A 103 22.59 -5.23 9.21
N ASN A 104 21.53 -4.44 9.05
CA ASN A 104 20.30 -4.53 9.83
C ASN A 104 19.21 -5.23 9.00
N ALA A 105 19.06 -6.54 9.22
CA ALA A 105 18.09 -7.36 8.48
C ALA A 105 16.65 -6.84 8.60
N ARG A 106 16.27 -6.22 9.72
CA ARG A 106 14.90 -5.69 9.91
C ARG A 106 14.61 -4.52 8.99
N LEU A 107 15.55 -3.56 8.85
CA LEU A 107 15.39 -2.43 7.93
C LEU A 107 15.39 -2.88 6.48
N VAL A 108 16.29 -3.81 6.11
CA VAL A 108 16.32 -4.40 4.77
C VAL A 108 14.99 -5.08 4.46
N THR A 109 14.51 -5.94 5.37
CA THR A 109 13.23 -6.63 5.18
C THR A 109 12.06 -5.64 5.09
N ALA A 110 12.00 -4.63 5.95
CA ALA A 110 10.94 -3.62 5.89
C ALA A 110 10.94 -2.89 4.54
N ALA A 111 12.10 -2.49 4.02
CA ALA A 111 12.22 -1.84 2.72
C ALA A 111 11.79 -2.77 1.56
N LEU A 112 12.17 -4.05 1.61
CA LEU A 112 11.73 -5.05 0.63
C LEU A 112 10.21 -5.28 0.69
N LEU A 113 9.61 -5.29 1.89
CA LEU A 113 8.17 -5.39 2.06
C LEU A 113 7.44 -4.15 1.54
N MET A 114 8.03 -2.95 1.69
CA MET A 114 7.50 -1.74 1.05
C MET A 114 7.44 -1.95 -0.48
N GLY A 115 8.54 -2.36 -1.10
CA GLY A 115 8.59 -2.63 -2.55
C GLY A 115 7.63 -3.74 -2.99
N LEU A 116 7.51 -4.82 -2.20
CA LEU A 116 6.59 -5.93 -2.49
C LEU A 116 5.13 -5.47 -2.55
N GLY A 117 4.68 -4.64 -1.60
CA GLY A 117 3.31 -4.12 -1.59
C GLY A 117 2.97 -3.35 -2.87
N ALA A 118 3.88 -2.47 -3.31
CA ALA A 118 3.70 -1.73 -4.57
C ALA A 118 3.76 -2.65 -5.80
N LEU A 119 4.64 -3.66 -5.79
CA LEU A 119 4.77 -4.65 -6.87
C LEU A 119 3.49 -5.48 -7.03
N VAL A 120 2.92 -5.98 -5.93
CA VAL A 120 1.67 -6.76 -5.94
C VAL A 120 0.53 -5.94 -6.54
N VAL A 121 0.33 -4.70 -6.09
CA VAL A 121 -0.70 -3.82 -6.65
C VAL A 121 -0.44 -3.53 -8.13
N GLY A 122 0.82 -3.29 -8.53
CA GLY A 122 1.20 -3.07 -9.93
C GLY A 122 0.89 -4.28 -10.81
N ALA A 123 1.19 -5.50 -10.35
CA ALA A 123 0.90 -6.74 -11.06
C ALA A 123 -0.62 -6.98 -11.23
N LEU A 124 -1.40 -6.80 -10.16
CA LEU A 124 -2.85 -6.92 -10.21
C LEU A 124 -3.48 -5.89 -11.16
N LYS A 125 -2.99 -4.64 -11.08
CA LYS A 125 -3.44 -3.57 -11.98
C LYS A 125 -3.16 -3.90 -13.45
N ALA A 126 -2.01 -4.51 -13.76
CA ALA A 126 -1.62 -4.80 -15.14
C ALA A 126 -2.57 -5.78 -15.85
N VAL A 127 -3.24 -6.66 -15.10
CA VAL A 127 -4.21 -7.65 -15.61
C VAL A 127 -5.67 -7.28 -15.38
N SER A 128 -5.93 -6.13 -14.78
CA SER A 128 -7.30 -5.67 -14.47
C SER A 128 -8.03 -5.16 -15.70
N HIS A 129 -9.28 -5.55 -15.85
CA HIS A 129 -10.18 -5.06 -16.90
C HIS A 129 -11.01 -3.83 -16.47
N HIS A 130 -10.95 -3.41 -15.21
CA HIS A 130 -11.64 -2.21 -14.75
C HIS A 130 -10.97 -0.96 -15.31
N SER A 131 -11.77 -0.14 -16.01
CA SER A 131 -11.36 1.16 -16.54
C SER A 131 -11.43 2.26 -15.48
N CYS A 132 -10.73 3.35 -15.70
CA CYS A 132 -10.74 4.49 -14.80
C CYS A 132 -12.04 5.30 -14.99
N PRO A 133 -12.50 6.05 -13.97
CA PRO A 133 -13.72 6.85 -14.11
C PRO A 133 -13.74 7.72 -15.36
N TRP A 134 -12.67 8.41 -15.67
CA TRP A 134 -12.59 9.28 -16.87
C TRP A 134 -12.69 8.55 -18.21
N ASP A 135 -12.61 7.21 -18.24
CA ASP A 135 -12.78 6.39 -19.45
C ASP A 135 -14.22 5.89 -19.59
N LEU A 136 -15.09 6.09 -18.59
CA LEU A 136 -16.44 5.55 -18.53
C LEU A 136 -17.45 6.48 -19.20
N LEU A 137 -18.47 5.90 -19.86
CA LEU A 137 -19.57 6.61 -20.51
C LEU A 137 -20.25 7.64 -19.61
N GLU A 138 -20.47 7.30 -18.34
CA GLU A 138 -21.11 8.18 -17.35
C GLU A 138 -20.26 9.42 -16.99
N TYR A 139 -18.97 9.44 -17.38
CA TYR A 139 -18.03 10.54 -17.14
C TYR A 139 -17.38 11.05 -18.44
N GLY A 140 -18.06 10.90 -19.58
CA GLY A 140 -17.63 11.46 -20.87
C GLY A 140 -16.60 10.60 -21.62
N GLY A 141 -16.35 9.36 -21.20
CA GLY A 141 -15.55 8.38 -21.94
C GLY A 141 -16.41 7.42 -22.76
N ASP A 142 -15.83 6.28 -23.17
CA ASP A 142 -16.45 5.31 -24.07
C ASP A 142 -16.66 3.93 -23.44
N ALA A 143 -16.16 3.68 -22.22
CA ALA A 143 -16.18 2.39 -21.55
C ALA A 143 -17.46 2.20 -20.72
N VAL A 144 -17.95 0.96 -20.65
CA VAL A 144 -19.05 0.57 -19.78
C VAL A 144 -18.55 0.21 -18.38
N SER A 145 -19.18 0.82 -17.36
CA SER A 145 -18.95 0.47 -15.96
C SER A 145 -19.58 -0.87 -15.60
N TYR A 146 -18.97 -1.60 -14.67
CA TYR A 146 -19.51 -2.81 -14.11
C TYR A 146 -19.00 -3.02 -12.67
N PRO A 147 -19.80 -3.68 -11.79
CA PRO A 147 -19.43 -3.92 -10.40
C PRO A 147 -18.09 -4.66 -10.27
N LEU A 148 -17.33 -4.38 -9.20
CA LEU A 148 -15.97 -4.90 -9.00
C LEU A 148 -15.82 -6.42 -9.19
N PHE A 149 -16.84 -7.18 -8.82
CA PHE A 149 -16.89 -8.64 -8.99
C PHE A 149 -17.94 -9.08 -10.04
N GLY A 150 -18.37 -8.16 -10.91
CA GLY A 150 -19.30 -8.43 -11.99
C GLY A 150 -18.65 -9.12 -13.20
N ALA A 151 -19.50 -9.59 -14.13
CA ALA A 151 -19.02 -10.06 -15.41
C ALA A 151 -18.43 -8.90 -16.22
N VAL A 152 -17.27 -9.12 -16.84
CA VAL A 152 -16.60 -8.12 -17.65
C VAL A 152 -17.33 -7.95 -18.98
N PRO A 153 -17.91 -6.77 -19.30
CA PRO A 153 -18.53 -6.51 -20.59
C PRO A 153 -17.49 -6.37 -21.70
N ALA A 154 -17.90 -6.62 -22.95
CA ALA A 154 -17.00 -6.54 -24.10
C ALA A 154 -16.42 -5.13 -24.33
N ASP A 155 -17.17 -4.11 -23.95
CA ASP A 155 -16.87 -2.68 -24.04
C ASP A 155 -16.39 -2.09 -22.70
N SER A 156 -15.74 -2.89 -21.86
CA SER A 156 -15.18 -2.46 -20.57
C SER A 156 -14.05 -1.44 -20.67
N GLY A 157 -13.55 -1.15 -21.89
CA GLY A 157 -12.55 -0.12 -22.16
C GLY A 157 -11.11 -0.57 -21.93
N PRO A 158 -10.16 0.38 -21.71
CA PRO A 158 -8.72 0.09 -21.65
C PRO A 158 -8.29 -0.70 -20.42
N GLY A 159 -9.13 -0.78 -19.38
CA GLY A 159 -8.81 -1.47 -18.15
C GLY A 159 -7.66 -0.84 -17.36
N ARG A 160 -6.95 -1.68 -16.60
CA ARG A 160 -5.74 -1.33 -15.84
C ARG A 160 -5.94 -0.18 -14.83
N CYS A 161 -7.12 -0.11 -14.21
CA CYS A 161 -7.42 0.92 -13.21
C CYS A 161 -7.57 0.37 -11.78
N PHE A 162 -7.78 -0.93 -11.61
CA PHE A 162 -7.92 -1.57 -10.30
C PHE A 162 -6.76 -2.53 -10.03
N PRO A 163 -6.21 -2.56 -8.81
CA PRO A 163 -6.33 -1.61 -7.70
C PRO A 163 -5.58 -0.30 -7.94
N GLY A 164 -5.77 0.71 -7.04
CA GLY A 164 -5.18 2.04 -7.16
C GLY A 164 -3.66 2.05 -7.04
N GLY A 165 -2.94 2.30 -8.15
CA GLY A 165 -1.49 2.24 -8.17
C GLY A 165 -0.79 3.34 -7.36
N HIS A 166 -1.30 4.58 -7.38
CA HIS A 166 -0.71 5.72 -6.67
C HIS A 166 -0.90 5.63 -5.16
N SER A 167 -2.09 5.22 -4.73
CA SER A 167 -2.38 4.99 -3.32
C SER A 167 -1.51 3.90 -2.71
N SER A 168 -1.13 2.86 -3.49
CA SER A 168 -0.23 1.82 -3.03
C SER A 168 1.13 2.37 -2.60
N SER A 169 1.63 3.44 -3.24
CA SER A 169 2.87 4.11 -2.82
C SER A 169 2.77 4.69 -1.41
N GLY A 170 1.64 5.28 -1.04
CA GLY A 170 1.40 5.74 0.34
C GLY A 170 1.29 4.57 1.31
N PHE A 171 0.49 3.57 0.98
CA PHE A 171 0.28 2.39 1.82
C PHE A 171 1.55 1.56 2.04
N MET A 172 2.51 1.54 1.11
CA MET A 172 3.74 0.77 1.28
C MET A 172 4.53 1.16 2.55
N VAL A 173 4.36 2.38 3.07
CA VAL A 173 4.98 2.86 4.33
C VAL A 173 4.61 1.98 5.53
N MET A 174 3.45 1.30 5.50
CA MET A 174 3.05 0.33 6.52
C MET A 174 4.11 -0.76 6.75
N GLY A 175 4.90 -1.10 5.74
CA GLY A 175 6.00 -2.06 5.84
C GLY A 175 7.07 -1.71 6.88
N LEU A 176 7.21 -0.43 7.24
CA LEU A 176 8.11 0.00 8.32
C LEU A 176 7.67 -0.53 9.70
N PHE A 177 6.43 -0.96 9.88
CA PHE A 177 5.96 -1.66 11.08
C PHE A 177 6.92 -2.77 11.45
N PHE A 178 7.33 -3.59 10.51
CA PHE A 178 8.15 -4.78 10.74
C PHE A 178 9.59 -4.46 11.18
N ALA A 179 10.07 -3.24 10.94
CA ALA A 179 11.37 -2.80 11.48
C ALA A 179 11.31 -2.47 12.98
N PHE A 180 10.17 -1.98 13.47
CA PHE A 180 10.05 -1.38 14.81
C PHE A 180 9.19 -2.15 15.81
N TRP A 181 8.36 -3.12 15.37
CA TRP A 181 7.33 -3.75 16.18
C TRP A 181 7.79 -4.30 17.53
N ARG A 182 9.05 -4.80 17.61
CA ARG A 182 9.58 -5.43 18.80
C ARG A 182 10.09 -4.44 19.85
N GLU A 183 10.82 -3.41 19.41
CA GLU A 183 11.51 -2.49 20.30
C GLU A 183 10.71 -1.22 20.56
N ARG A 184 9.93 -0.81 19.57
CA ARG A 184 9.16 0.44 19.60
C ARG A 184 7.75 0.21 19.03
N PRO A 185 6.89 -0.57 19.73
CA PRO A 185 5.57 -0.96 19.18
C PRO A 185 4.67 0.23 18.88
N ARG A 186 4.75 1.31 19.66
CA ARG A 186 4.00 2.55 19.37
C ARG A 186 4.45 3.17 18.05
N LEU A 187 5.76 3.26 17.80
CA LEU A 187 6.29 3.74 16.53
C LEU A 187 5.89 2.82 15.37
N ALA A 188 5.91 1.50 15.56
CA ALA A 188 5.48 0.56 14.55
C ALA A 188 4.03 0.81 14.11
N TRP A 189 3.10 0.93 15.05
CA TRP A 189 1.71 1.24 14.75
C TRP A 189 1.52 2.65 14.18
N SER A 190 2.34 3.62 14.59
CA SER A 190 2.34 4.95 13.96
C SER A 190 2.73 4.87 12.48
N MET A 191 3.67 3.98 12.10
CA MET A 191 4.01 3.78 10.67
C MET A 191 2.85 3.19 9.88
N VAL A 192 2.06 2.29 10.48
CA VAL A 192 0.82 1.80 9.86
C VAL A 192 -0.18 2.95 9.68
N ALA A 193 -0.43 3.73 10.72
CA ALA A 193 -1.35 4.88 10.64
C ALA A 193 -0.90 5.91 9.59
N VAL A 194 0.39 6.26 9.57
CA VAL A 194 0.97 7.17 8.56
C VAL A 194 0.80 6.60 7.14
N GLY A 195 1.09 5.31 6.95
CA GLY A 195 0.92 4.65 5.66
C GLY A 195 -0.54 4.66 5.18
N VAL A 196 -1.49 4.41 6.10
CA VAL A 196 -2.93 4.49 5.79
C VAL A 196 -3.32 5.93 5.39
N VAL A 197 -2.93 6.93 6.16
CA VAL A 197 -3.24 8.33 5.85
C VAL A 197 -2.63 8.74 4.51
N LEU A 198 -1.35 8.45 4.27
CA LEU A 198 -0.69 8.78 3.00
C LEU A 198 -1.35 8.08 1.82
N GLY A 199 -1.67 6.79 1.94
CA GLY A 199 -2.35 6.03 0.89
C GLY A 199 -3.73 6.59 0.56
N LEU A 200 -4.52 6.94 1.58
CA LEU A 200 -5.84 7.55 1.40
C LEU A 200 -5.76 8.95 0.79
N VAL A 201 -4.85 9.81 1.27
CA VAL A 201 -4.66 11.17 0.73
C VAL A 201 -4.19 11.11 -0.74
N MET A 202 -3.20 10.26 -1.03
CA MET A 202 -2.73 10.08 -2.42
C MET A 202 -3.82 9.48 -3.30
N GLY A 203 -4.59 8.52 -2.79
CA GLY A 203 -5.70 7.90 -3.50
C GLY A 203 -6.84 8.89 -3.76
N TYR A 204 -7.21 9.68 -2.75
CA TYR A 204 -8.28 10.67 -2.91
C TYR A 204 -7.94 11.75 -3.95
N GLY A 205 -6.68 12.19 -4.02
CA GLY A 205 -6.23 13.07 -5.09
C GLY A 205 -6.43 12.47 -6.49
N GLN A 206 -6.38 11.14 -6.63
CA GLN A 206 -6.70 10.47 -7.90
C GLN A 206 -8.21 10.35 -8.14
N VAL A 207 -9.05 10.26 -7.09
CA VAL A 207 -10.52 10.36 -7.22
C VAL A 207 -10.92 11.74 -7.75
N MET A 208 -10.34 12.81 -7.18
CA MET A 208 -10.58 14.19 -7.63
C MET A 208 -10.28 14.42 -9.13
N ARG A 209 -9.32 13.67 -9.66
CA ARG A 209 -8.91 13.73 -11.08
C ARG A 209 -9.74 12.81 -12.00
N GLY A 210 -10.64 11.98 -11.46
CA GLY A 210 -11.31 10.91 -12.20
C GLY A 210 -10.41 9.74 -12.60
N ALA A 211 -9.20 9.65 -12.00
CA ALA A 211 -8.21 8.62 -12.33
C ALA A 211 -8.45 7.29 -11.63
N HIS A 212 -9.14 7.27 -10.50
CA HIS A 212 -9.48 6.08 -9.74
C HIS A 212 -10.80 6.25 -9.00
N PHE A 213 -11.55 5.17 -8.85
CA PHE A 213 -12.61 5.08 -7.85
C PHE A 213 -12.03 5.00 -6.43
N PHE A 214 -12.84 5.38 -5.44
CA PHE A 214 -12.39 5.32 -4.05
C PHE A 214 -12.15 3.89 -3.57
N SER A 215 -13.00 2.95 -3.98
CA SER A 215 -12.84 1.53 -3.69
C SER A 215 -11.52 0.96 -4.21
N HIS A 216 -11.04 1.42 -5.37
CA HIS A 216 -9.75 1.00 -5.92
C HIS A 216 -8.58 1.31 -4.96
N ASN A 217 -8.68 2.43 -4.22
CA ASN A 217 -7.68 2.84 -3.24
C ASN A 217 -7.79 2.03 -1.94
N LEU A 218 -9.00 1.71 -1.49
CA LEU A 218 -9.22 0.83 -0.32
C LEU A 218 -8.62 -0.56 -0.55
N TRP A 219 -8.91 -1.15 -1.70
CA TRP A 219 -8.35 -2.44 -2.09
C TRP A 219 -6.83 -2.40 -2.28
N ALA A 220 -6.27 -1.29 -2.75
CA ALA A 220 -4.81 -1.15 -2.82
C ALA A 220 -4.17 -1.23 -1.41
N GLY A 221 -4.73 -0.55 -0.41
CA GLY A 221 -4.29 -0.64 0.98
C GLY A 221 -4.41 -2.07 1.54
N TRP A 222 -5.50 -2.76 1.22
CA TRP A 222 -5.72 -4.15 1.61
C TRP A 222 -4.64 -5.08 1.04
N TRP A 223 -4.37 -5.01 -0.28
CA TRP A 223 -3.38 -5.84 -0.95
C TRP A 223 -1.96 -5.56 -0.47
N VAL A 224 -1.63 -4.28 -0.22
CA VAL A 224 -0.33 -3.90 0.34
C VAL A 224 -0.14 -4.50 1.72
N TRP A 225 -1.09 -4.34 2.63
CA TRP A 225 -0.95 -4.86 3.99
C TRP A 225 -0.97 -6.38 4.03
N PHE A 226 -1.87 -7.01 3.30
CA PHE A 226 -1.94 -8.47 3.18
C PHE A 226 -0.59 -9.06 2.72
N SER A 227 -0.04 -8.55 1.62
CA SER A 227 1.22 -9.05 1.07
C SER A 227 2.40 -8.86 2.05
N GLN A 228 2.45 -7.73 2.75
CA GLN A 228 3.49 -7.44 3.74
C GLN A 228 3.39 -8.37 4.97
N VAL A 229 2.19 -8.60 5.50
CA VAL A 229 1.97 -9.51 6.65
C VAL A 229 2.34 -10.93 6.30
N VAL A 230 1.85 -11.44 5.17
CA VAL A 230 2.13 -12.81 4.71
C VAL A 230 3.62 -13.00 4.45
N ALA A 231 4.24 -12.10 3.68
CA ALA A 231 5.66 -12.23 3.35
C ALA A 231 6.55 -12.13 4.60
N TYR A 232 6.25 -11.23 5.54
CA TYR A 232 7.00 -11.18 6.79
C TYR A 232 6.85 -12.47 7.60
N GLY A 233 5.64 -13.03 7.67
CA GLY A 233 5.41 -14.33 8.35
C GLY A 233 6.29 -15.43 7.78
N LEU A 234 6.33 -15.57 6.45
CA LEU A 234 7.14 -16.58 5.78
C LEU A 234 8.65 -16.36 5.98
N ILE A 235 9.13 -15.13 5.79
CA ILE A 235 10.55 -14.79 5.91
C ILE A 235 11.02 -14.96 7.36
N SER A 236 10.31 -14.43 8.34
CA SER A 236 10.74 -14.45 9.75
C SER A 236 10.75 -15.85 10.33
N THR A 237 9.80 -16.71 9.94
CA THR A 237 9.78 -18.13 10.39
C THR A 237 10.90 -18.95 9.76
N TRP A 238 11.27 -18.68 8.51
CA TRP A 238 12.38 -19.33 7.85
C TRP A 238 13.72 -18.99 8.53
N PHE A 239 13.94 -17.70 8.86
CA PHE A 239 15.15 -17.28 9.58
C PHE A 239 15.21 -17.75 11.04
N ALA A 240 14.06 -18.00 11.69
CA ALA A 240 14.03 -18.52 13.05
C ALA A 240 14.40 -20.01 13.16
N LYS A 241 14.35 -20.76 12.04
CA LYS A 241 14.69 -22.20 11.99
C LYS A 241 16.16 -22.46 11.68
N LYS A 242 16.91 -21.42 11.32
CA LYS A 242 18.38 -21.47 11.06
C LYS A 242 19.16 -20.89 12.23
#